data_5bcf8e5e58944346c42306c398077bd3
#
_entry.id   5bcf8e5e58944346c42306c398077bd3
#
_cell.length_a   1.000
_cell.length_b   1.000
_cell.length_c   1.000
_cell.angle_alpha   90.00
_cell.angle_beta   90.00
_cell.angle_gamma   90.00
#
_symmetry.space_group_name_H-M   'P 1'
#
loop_
_entity.id
_entity.type
_entity.pdbx_description
1 polymer ?
#
loop_
_entity_poly.entity_id
_entity_poly.type
_entity_poly.pdbx_seq_one_letter_code
_entity_poly.pdbx_strand_id
1 'polypeptide(L)'
;MPFVVFKNDSKRYRLSAMGDGINRILTIILAMLNCENGVLLIDEFENGLHYSVQHQLWKVINDLSTKLNVQVFATTHSMDTLRSLSELINDYPIEEMQDKVACYYLQRTQTNEIKGYRYSADNFEFLINKGEDIR
;
A
#
# COMPACT_ATOMS: atom_id res chain seq x y z
N MET A 1 7.47 -20.59 -16.96
CA MET A 1 7.11 -19.18 -17.25
C MET A 1 5.64 -18.99 -16.88
N PRO A 2 5.26 -18.03 -16.02
CA PRO A 2 3.89 -17.85 -15.58
C PRO A 2 3.00 -17.25 -16.68
N PHE A 3 1.74 -17.67 -16.70
CA PHE A 3 0.71 -17.19 -17.63
C PHE A 3 -0.51 -16.72 -16.85
N VAL A 4 -1.21 -15.71 -17.42
CA VAL A 4 -2.52 -15.24 -16.94
C VAL A 4 -3.59 -15.73 -17.90
N VAL A 5 -4.70 -16.21 -17.32
CA VAL A 5 -5.91 -16.56 -18.06
C VAL A 5 -7.05 -15.72 -17.47
N PHE A 6 -7.72 -14.93 -18.30
CA PHE A 6 -8.90 -14.18 -17.86
C PHE A 6 -10.12 -15.08 -17.79
N LYS A 7 -11.00 -14.84 -16.82
CA LYS A 7 -12.16 -15.69 -16.53
C LYS A 7 -13.07 -15.94 -17.76
N ASN A 8 -13.08 -14.99 -18.71
CA ASN A 8 -13.93 -15.05 -19.91
C ASN A 8 -13.13 -15.23 -21.21
N ASP A 9 -11.86 -15.59 -21.11
CA ASP A 9 -10.98 -15.79 -22.27
C ASP A 9 -10.18 -17.09 -22.07
N SER A 10 -10.21 -17.98 -23.07
CA SER A 10 -9.42 -19.20 -23.04
C SER A 10 -7.95 -19.01 -23.41
N LYS A 11 -7.57 -17.79 -23.82
CA LYS A 11 -6.19 -17.48 -24.23
C LYS A 11 -5.28 -17.34 -23.00
N ARG A 12 -4.05 -17.82 -23.17
CA ARG A 12 -2.98 -17.66 -22.19
C ARG A 12 -2.11 -16.47 -22.59
N TYR A 13 -1.97 -15.52 -21.68
CA TYR A 13 -1.10 -14.39 -21.86
C TYR A 13 0.15 -14.54 -20.99
N ARG A 14 1.32 -14.27 -21.54
CA ARG A 14 2.55 -14.27 -20.74
C ARG A 14 2.45 -13.16 -19.69
N LEU A 15 2.76 -13.45 -18.44
CA LEU A 15 2.74 -12.47 -17.37
C LEU A 15 3.65 -11.27 -17.70
N SER A 16 4.81 -11.51 -18.31
CA SER A 16 5.74 -10.46 -18.75
C SER A 16 5.17 -9.52 -19.81
N ALA A 17 4.09 -9.88 -20.50
CA ALA A 17 3.41 -9.04 -21.49
C ALA A 17 2.29 -8.17 -20.89
N MET A 18 1.99 -8.34 -19.58
CA MET A 18 0.85 -7.68 -18.91
C MET A 18 1.22 -6.28 -18.37
N GLY A 19 2.47 -5.85 -18.51
CA GLY A 19 2.96 -4.58 -17.97
C GLY A 19 3.39 -4.63 -16.52
N ASP A 20 4.14 -3.61 -16.10
CA ASP A 20 4.80 -3.57 -14.79
C ASP A 20 3.80 -3.52 -13.62
N GLY A 21 2.67 -2.82 -13.78
CA GLY A 21 1.65 -2.69 -12.75
C GLY A 21 1.06 -4.04 -12.32
N ILE A 22 0.68 -4.90 -13.28
CA ILE A 22 0.14 -6.22 -12.97
C ILE A 22 1.21 -7.12 -12.32
N ASN A 23 2.44 -7.04 -12.83
CA ASN A 23 3.57 -7.76 -12.24
C ASN A 23 3.80 -7.33 -10.78
N ARG A 24 3.74 -6.03 -10.50
CA ARG A 24 3.91 -5.47 -9.15
C ARG A 24 2.80 -5.96 -8.20
N ILE A 25 1.53 -5.85 -8.61
CA ILE A 25 0.38 -6.32 -7.83
C ILE A 25 0.53 -7.80 -7.50
N LEU A 26 0.83 -8.63 -8.50
CA LEU A 26 0.98 -10.06 -8.30
C LEU A 26 2.15 -10.39 -7.38
N THR A 27 3.27 -9.68 -7.50
CA THR A 27 4.43 -9.84 -6.62
C THR A 27 4.08 -9.56 -5.17
N ILE A 28 3.35 -8.46 -4.89
CA ILE A 28 2.91 -8.11 -3.53
C ILE A 28 1.98 -9.19 -2.97
N ILE A 29 0.97 -9.62 -3.74
CA ILE A 29 0.02 -10.65 -3.30
C ILE A 29 0.72 -11.98 -3.01
N LEU A 30 1.61 -12.42 -3.90
CA LEU A 30 2.37 -13.66 -3.70
C LEU A 30 3.33 -13.57 -2.50
N ALA A 31 3.95 -12.41 -2.29
CA ALA A 31 4.78 -12.19 -1.11
C ALA A 31 3.94 -12.29 0.18
N MET A 32 2.76 -11.67 0.23
CA MET A 32 1.85 -11.80 1.38
C MET A 32 1.45 -13.23 1.67
N LEU A 33 1.10 -14.01 0.64
CA LEU A 33 0.72 -15.43 0.78
C LEU A 33 1.87 -16.29 1.32
N ASN A 34 3.11 -15.87 1.17
CA ASN A 34 4.30 -16.55 1.70
C ASN A 34 4.76 -16.00 3.05
N CYS A 35 4.10 -14.98 3.60
CA CYS A 35 4.47 -14.32 4.87
C CYS A 35 3.47 -14.62 6.00
N GLU A 36 2.67 -15.68 5.93
CA GLU A 36 1.69 -16.00 6.97
C GLU A 36 2.30 -15.95 8.38
N ASN A 37 1.62 -15.27 9.31
CA ASN A 37 2.09 -14.97 10.68
C ASN A 37 3.43 -14.21 10.72
N GLY A 38 3.72 -13.41 9.71
CA GLY A 38 5.01 -12.74 9.55
C GLY A 38 4.89 -11.25 9.23
N VAL A 39 5.98 -10.74 8.63
CA VAL A 39 6.13 -9.33 8.29
C VAL A 39 6.48 -9.20 6.81
N LEU A 40 5.80 -8.31 6.10
CA LEU A 40 6.12 -7.94 4.73
C LEU A 40 6.62 -6.49 4.67
N LEU A 41 7.76 -6.28 4.03
CA LEU A 41 8.31 -4.96 3.75
C LEU A 41 8.14 -4.64 2.27
N ILE A 42 7.52 -3.49 1.97
CA ILE A 42 7.30 -3.00 0.61
C ILE A 42 8.00 -1.66 0.47
N ASP A 43 9.06 -1.62 -0.33
CA ASP A 43 9.73 -0.37 -0.64
C ASP A 43 9.13 0.27 -1.88
N GLU A 44 8.93 1.62 -1.83
CA GLU A 44 8.30 2.38 -2.89
C GLU A 44 7.00 1.73 -3.40
N PHE A 45 5.95 1.76 -2.56
CA PHE A 45 4.67 1.12 -2.83
C PHE A 45 4.13 1.44 -4.22
N GLU A 46 4.23 2.69 -4.63
CA GLU A 46 3.73 3.23 -5.91
C GLU A 46 4.49 2.76 -7.14
N ASN A 47 5.68 2.19 -6.98
CA ASN A 47 6.54 1.87 -8.11
C ASN A 47 5.87 0.89 -9.09
N GLY A 48 5.75 1.33 -10.35
CA GLY A 48 5.08 0.58 -11.42
C GLY A 48 3.54 0.56 -11.33
N LEU A 49 2.91 1.24 -10.36
CA LEU A 49 1.47 1.27 -10.18
C LEU A 49 0.85 2.59 -10.66
N HIS A 50 -0.14 2.50 -11.53
CA HIS A 50 -0.99 3.65 -11.82
C HIS A 50 -1.87 3.97 -10.59
N TYR A 51 -2.08 5.26 -10.28
CA TYR A 51 -2.83 5.69 -9.09
C TYR A 51 -4.22 5.04 -8.98
N SER A 52 -4.90 4.81 -10.10
CA SER A 52 -6.28 4.26 -10.14
C SER A 52 -6.41 2.83 -9.59
N VAL A 53 -5.30 2.09 -9.46
CA VAL A 53 -5.32 0.70 -8.93
C VAL A 53 -4.86 0.62 -7.48
N GLN A 54 -4.29 1.69 -6.93
CA GLN A 54 -3.68 1.67 -5.61
C GLN A 54 -4.71 1.45 -4.49
N HIS A 55 -5.88 2.10 -4.58
CA HIS A 55 -6.97 1.92 -3.61
C HIS A 55 -7.43 0.45 -3.55
N GLN A 56 -7.63 -0.20 -4.70
CA GLN A 56 -8.02 -1.61 -4.74
C GLN A 56 -6.92 -2.53 -4.19
N LEU A 57 -5.67 -2.20 -4.46
CA LEU A 57 -4.55 -2.96 -3.90
C LEU A 57 -4.48 -2.82 -2.37
N TRP A 58 -4.71 -1.62 -1.82
CA TRP A 58 -4.80 -1.41 -0.37
C TRP A 58 -5.92 -2.26 0.27
N LYS A 59 -7.09 -2.38 -0.38
CA LYS A 59 -8.17 -3.27 0.08
C LYS A 59 -7.71 -4.72 0.16
N VAL A 60 -7.08 -5.21 -0.90
CA VAL A 60 -6.55 -6.58 -0.94
C VAL A 60 -5.50 -6.80 0.15
N ILE A 61 -4.60 -5.83 0.36
CA ILE A 61 -3.58 -5.90 1.41
C ILE A 61 -4.25 -5.92 2.80
N ASN A 62 -5.23 -5.06 3.07
CA ASN A 62 -5.96 -5.04 4.34
C ASN A 62 -6.64 -6.39 4.62
N ASP A 63 -7.32 -6.96 3.63
CA ASP A 63 -8.00 -8.24 3.77
C ASP A 63 -7.02 -9.39 4.01
N LEU A 64 -5.94 -9.44 3.23
CA LEU A 64 -4.92 -10.50 3.36
C LEU A 64 -4.12 -10.35 4.66
N SER A 65 -3.79 -9.13 5.08
CA SER A 65 -3.07 -8.90 6.34
C SER A 65 -3.85 -9.42 7.54
N THR A 66 -5.18 -9.21 7.53
CA THR A 66 -6.07 -9.74 8.57
C THR A 66 -6.18 -11.26 8.52
N LYS A 67 -6.41 -11.83 7.31
CA LYS A 67 -6.62 -13.28 7.14
C LYS A 67 -5.37 -14.11 7.41
N LEU A 68 -4.21 -13.61 7.03
CA LEU A 68 -2.92 -14.31 7.11
C LEU A 68 -2.10 -13.88 8.33
N ASN A 69 -2.61 -12.96 9.16
CA ASN A 69 -1.88 -12.38 10.28
C ASN A 69 -0.51 -11.83 9.85
N VAL A 70 -0.50 -11.02 8.79
CA VAL A 70 0.71 -10.39 8.24
C VAL A 70 0.75 -8.93 8.61
N GLN A 71 1.85 -8.49 9.22
CA GLN A 71 2.13 -7.08 9.41
C GLN A 71 2.83 -6.50 8.17
N VAL A 72 2.28 -5.43 7.58
CA VAL A 72 2.84 -4.81 6.38
C VAL A 72 3.44 -3.47 6.72
N PHE A 73 4.70 -3.25 6.29
CA PHE A 73 5.35 -1.95 6.30
C PHE A 73 5.61 -1.52 4.85
N ALA A 74 5.13 -0.36 4.47
CA ALA A 74 5.35 0.19 3.14
C ALA A 74 5.98 1.57 3.21
N THR A 75 6.95 1.84 2.34
CA THR A 75 7.46 3.21 2.12
C THR A 75 6.79 3.82 0.89
N THR A 76 6.65 5.14 0.89
CA THR A 76 6.15 5.90 -0.25
C THR A 76 6.67 7.33 -0.25
N HIS A 77 6.85 7.89 -1.44
CA HIS A 77 7.10 9.31 -1.67
C HIS A 77 5.93 9.97 -2.43
N SER A 78 4.83 9.24 -2.63
CA SER A 78 3.69 9.66 -3.45
C SER A 78 2.51 10.13 -2.60
N MET A 79 2.06 11.36 -2.84
CA MET A 79 0.82 11.86 -2.25
C MET A 79 -0.41 11.09 -2.75
N ASP A 80 -0.39 10.58 -3.98
CA ASP A 80 -1.49 9.77 -4.52
C ASP A 80 -1.61 8.44 -3.76
N THR A 81 -0.49 7.85 -3.35
CA THR A 81 -0.48 6.66 -2.48
C THR A 81 -1.08 6.96 -1.11
N LEU A 82 -0.75 8.10 -0.50
CA LEU A 82 -1.34 8.50 0.77
C LEU A 82 -2.84 8.79 0.64
N ARG A 83 -3.27 9.45 -0.45
CA ARG A 83 -4.69 9.69 -0.74
C ARG A 83 -5.45 8.36 -0.92
N SER A 84 -4.90 7.42 -1.67
CA SER A 84 -5.53 6.11 -1.88
C SER A 84 -5.62 5.29 -0.58
N LEU A 85 -4.68 5.46 0.35
CA LEU A 85 -4.75 4.88 1.68
C LEU A 85 -5.81 5.58 2.55
N SER A 86 -5.95 6.91 2.44
CA SER A 86 -7.04 7.65 3.10
C SER A 86 -8.41 7.19 2.62
N GLU A 87 -8.57 6.96 1.32
CA GLU A 87 -9.80 6.40 0.76
C GLU A 87 -10.12 5.02 1.37
N LEU A 88 -9.11 4.14 1.51
CA LEU A 88 -9.29 2.86 2.20
C LEU A 88 -9.77 3.07 3.65
N ILE A 89 -9.12 3.97 4.40
CA ILE A 89 -9.49 4.23 5.81
C ILE A 89 -10.95 4.68 5.89
N ASN A 90 -11.41 5.53 4.96
CA ASN A 90 -12.78 6.04 4.90
C ASN A 90 -13.82 5.01 4.43
N ASP A 91 -13.41 3.89 3.83
CA ASP A 91 -14.30 2.79 3.46
C ASP A 91 -14.75 1.94 4.66
N TYR A 92 -14.14 2.09 5.82
CA TYR A 92 -14.39 1.30 7.03
C TYR A 92 -14.70 2.21 8.23
N PRO A 93 -15.40 1.69 9.28
CA PRO A 93 -15.55 2.41 10.54
C PRO A 93 -14.18 2.75 11.13
N ILE A 94 -14.04 3.98 11.64
CA ILE A 94 -12.76 4.47 12.15
C ILE A 94 -12.22 3.61 13.30
N GLU A 95 -13.13 3.06 14.12
CA GLU A 95 -12.81 2.17 15.24
C GLU A 95 -12.10 0.88 14.78
N GLU A 96 -12.37 0.44 13.54
CA GLU A 96 -11.70 -0.72 12.96
C GLU A 96 -10.31 -0.38 12.42
N MET A 97 -10.10 0.85 11.96
CA MET A 97 -8.88 1.24 11.26
C MET A 97 -7.84 1.89 12.18
N GLN A 98 -8.26 2.49 13.30
CA GLN A 98 -7.36 3.24 14.18
C GLN A 98 -6.20 2.40 14.76
N ASP A 99 -6.43 1.10 14.98
CA ASP A 99 -5.42 0.17 15.49
C ASP A 99 -4.75 -0.64 14.38
N LYS A 100 -5.26 -0.58 13.14
CA LYS A 100 -4.75 -1.33 12.00
C LYS A 100 -3.78 -0.53 11.14
N VAL A 101 -3.99 0.80 11.03
CA VAL A 101 -3.23 1.66 10.12
C VAL A 101 -2.55 2.78 10.89
N ALA A 102 -1.26 2.93 10.65
CA ALA A 102 -0.48 4.08 11.11
C ALA A 102 0.48 4.53 10.00
N CYS A 103 0.64 5.84 9.85
CA CYS A 103 1.62 6.43 8.98
C CYS A 103 2.70 7.15 9.79
N TYR A 104 3.94 7.06 9.34
CA TYR A 104 5.06 7.77 9.93
C TYR A 104 5.66 8.72 8.90
N TYR A 105 5.58 10.02 9.16
CA TYR A 105 6.30 11.02 8.39
C TYR A 105 7.70 11.17 8.95
N LEU A 106 8.70 10.89 8.13
CA LEU A 106 10.11 10.98 8.52
C LEU A 106 10.71 12.28 8.00
N GLN A 107 11.26 13.09 8.88
CA GLN A 107 11.89 14.36 8.55
C GLN A 107 13.34 14.39 9.07
N ARG A 108 14.26 14.82 8.19
CA ARG A 108 15.63 15.10 8.60
C ARG A 108 15.71 16.52 9.20
N THR A 109 16.25 16.62 10.41
CA THR A 109 16.45 17.89 11.10
C THR A 109 17.71 18.61 10.58
N GLN A 110 17.85 19.89 10.95
CA GLN A 110 19.07 20.65 10.67
C GLN A 110 20.34 20.06 11.31
N THR A 111 20.17 19.30 12.41
CA THR A 111 21.25 18.55 13.09
C THR A 111 21.53 17.20 12.48
N ASN A 112 20.96 16.89 11.30
CA ASN A 112 21.11 15.64 10.58
C ASN A 112 20.51 14.41 11.29
N GLU A 113 19.64 14.62 12.29
CA GLU A 113 18.87 13.58 12.96
C GLU A 113 17.58 13.30 12.18
N ILE A 114 17.07 12.06 12.24
CA ILE A 114 15.77 11.69 11.68
C ILE A 114 14.73 11.72 12.79
N LYS A 115 13.67 12.53 12.60
CA LYS A 115 12.49 12.55 13.48
C LYS A 115 11.31 11.90 12.76
N GLY A 116 10.62 11.00 13.45
CA GLY A 116 9.39 10.37 12.99
C GLY A 116 8.16 10.96 13.69
N TYR A 117 7.16 11.35 12.91
CA TYR A 117 5.86 11.81 13.40
C TYR A 117 4.82 10.76 13.04
N ARG A 118 4.15 10.20 14.06
CA ARG A 118 3.13 9.18 13.88
C ARG A 118 1.76 9.82 13.65
N TYR A 119 1.06 9.35 12.63
CA TYR A 119 -0.33 9.66 12.32
C TYR A 119 -1.12 8.35 12.33
N SER A 120 -2.14 8.29 13.16
CA SER A 120 -3.13 7.20 13.19
C SER A 120 -4.27 7.49 12.21
N ALA A 121 -5.15 6.52 11.97
CA ALA A 121 -6.22 6.66 10.99
C ALA A 121 -7.13 7.89 11.23
N ASP A 122 -7.39 8.24 12.48
CA ASP A 122 -8.23 9.37 12.90
C ASP A 122 -7.66 10.76 12.56
N ASN A 123 -6.34 10.86 12.42
CA ASN A 123 -5.68 12.14 12.08
C ASN A 123 -4.91 12.08 10.75
N PHE A 124 -5.18 11.09 9.93
CA PHE A 124 -4.49 10.87 8.65
C PHE A 124 -4.73 12.00 7.63
N GLU A 125 -5.93 12.58 7.61
CA GLU A 125 -6.25 13.72 6.75
C GLU A 125 -5.37 14.94 7.04
N PHE A 126 -4.96 15.14 8.30
CA PHE A 126 -4.03 16.20 8.66
C PHE A 126 -2.65 16.03 8.00
N LEU A 127 -2.17 14.78 7.86
CA LEU A 127 -0.93 14.49 7.15
C LEU A 127 -1.03 14.85 5.66
N ILE A 128 -2.16 14.52 5.01
CA ILE A 128 -2.39 14.80 3.58
C ILE A 128 -2.39 16.31 3.35
N ASN A 129 -3.14 17.06 4.16
CA ASN A 129 -3.23 18.52 4.04
C ASN A 129 -1.87 19.21 4.29
N LYS A 130 -1.10 18.73 5.29
CA LYS A 130 0.25 19.23 5.57
C LYS A 130 1.25 18.92 4.44
N GLY A 131 1.10 17.78 3.77
CA GLY A 131 1.94 17.39 2.64
C GLY A 131 1.72 18.25 1.40
N GLU A 132 0.56 18.89 1.25
CA GLU A 132 0.27 19.85 0.18
C GLU A 132 0.96 21.20 0.41
N ASP A 133 1.17 21.58 1.66
CA ASP A 133 1.85 22.85 2.04
C ASP A 133 3.38 22.78 1.95
N ILE A 134 3.99 21.61 1.73
CA ILE A 134 5.45 21.39 1.75
C ILE A 134 6.06 21.32 0.33
N ARG A 135 5.27 21.59 -0.71
CA ARG A 135 5.74 21.63 -2.11
C ARG A 135 6.27 22.99 -2.51
#